data_48f0fd5989326db86c44fe4fe7f93ef5
#
_entry.id   48f0fd5989326db86c44fe4fe7f93ef5
#
_cell.length_a   1.000
_cell.length_b   1.000
_cell.length_c   1.000
_cell.angle_alpha   90.00
_cell.angle_beta   90.00
_cell.angle_gamma   90.00
#
_symmetry.space_group_name_H-M   'P 1'
#
loop_
_entity.id
_entity.type
_entity.pdbx_description
1 polymer ?
#
loop_
_entity_poly.entity_id
_entity_poly.type
_entity_poly.pdbx_seq_one_letter_code
_entity_poly.pdbx_strand_id
1 'polypeptide(L)'
;MSDSIILGIESSCDDTSAAIIKGNVILSNIAANQAIHKEYGGVVPELASRAHQQNIIPVVEKSLLKANIQQKAISAIGFTRGPGLLGSLLVGTSFAKSLAMSLDVPLIEVNHLQAHILAHFIEDANPMPPKFPFLCLTVSGGHTMIVLVKDYFDMEIIGKTIDDAAGEAFDKIGKVFELDYPAGPIIDRLAKEGNPDAFKFNKPKLENYDYSFSGIKTSVLYFIQKEIKKDPDFIKNNINDLCASVQKSIIEILMNKLEKAAKDLNIKEVAIAGGVSANSALRKVMQDNHEKLGWNIYIPKFEYTTDNAAMIAMVAQLKLEREEFTDLRTTATAKYDL
;
A
#
# COMPACT_ATOMS: atom_id res chain seq x y z
N MET A 1 -21.88 18.67 0.62
CA MET A 1 -20.64 18.12 0.01
C MET A 1 -19.88 19.29 -0.61
N SER A 2 -18.60 19.37 -0.39
CA SER A 2 -17.75 20.42 -0.98
C SER A 2 -17.78 20.32 -2.50
N ASP A 3 -17.96 21.45 -3.20
CA ASP A 3 -17.87 21.51 -4.67
C ASP A 3 -16.41 21.62 -5.15
N SER A 4 -15.43 21.55 -4.21
CA SER A 4 -14.00 21.63 -4.49
C SER A 4 -13.53 20.47 -5.36
N ILE A 5 -12.69 20.81 -6.34
CA ILE A 5 -12.05 19.86 -7.24
C ILE A 5 -10.57 19.82 -6.89
N ILE A 6 -10.05 18.66 -6.49
CA ILE A 6 -8.67 18.52 -6.08
C ILE A 6 -7.93 17.60 -7.04
N LEU A 7 -6.73 18.02 -7.40
CA LEU A 7 -5.75 17.19 -8.07
C LEU A 7 -4.82 16.56 -7.03
N GLY A 8 -4.83 15.23 -6.94
CA GLY A 8 -3.85 14.45 -6.18
C GLY A 8 -2.69 13.99 -7.05
N ILE A 9 -1.48 14.00 -6.51
CA ILE A 9 -0.24 13.57 -7.19
C ILE A 9 0.51 12.60 -6.29
N GLU A 10 0.78 11.40 -6.81
CA GLU A 10 1.57 10.36 -6.14
C GLU A 10 2.82 10.05 -6.95
N SER A 11 3.99 10.07 -6.26
CA SER A 11 5.29 9.74 -6.85
C SER A 11 6.29 9.18 -5.84
N SER A 12 5.82 8.48 -4.81
CA SER A 12 6.68 8.08 -3.67
C SER A 12 7.65 6.94 -3.97
N CYS A 13 7.35 6.08 -4.96
CA CYS A 13 8.16 4.91 -5.28
C CYS A 13 8.45 4.83 -6.78
N ASP A 14 7.79 3.94 -7.51
CA ASP A 14 7.98 3.72 -8.96
C ASP A 14 6.73 4.05 -9.79
N ASP A 15 5.55 4.10 -9.21
CA ASP A 15 4.32 4.49 -9.90
C ASP A 15 4.13 6.01 -9.91
N THR A 16 3.98 6.59 -11.12
CA THR A 16 3.57 7.99 -11.28
C THR A 16 2.06 8.03 -11.43
N SER A 17 1.33 8.67 -10.50
CA SER A 17 -0.11 8.77 -10.66
C SER A 17 -0.67 10.16 -10.37
N ALA A 18 -1.82 10.45 -11.02
CA ALA A 18 -2.62 11.64 -10.79
C ALA A 18 -4.11 11.28 -10.75
N ALA A 19 -4.84 11.90 -9.84
CA ALA A 19 -6.28 11.70 -9.67
C ALA A 19 -7.01 13.01 -9.49
N ILE A 20 -8.25 13.06 -9.96
CA ILE A 20 -9.18 14.15 -9.71
C ILE A 20 -10.29 13.64 -8.80
N ILE A 21 -10.48 14.35 -7.68
CA ILE A 21 -11.60 14.11 -6.75
C ILE A 21 -12.50 15.33 -6.68
N LYS A 22 -13.81 15.11 -6.53
CA LYS A 22 -14.80 16.13 -6.18
C LYS A 22 -15.57 15.68 -4.95
N GLY A 23 -15.39 16.37 -3.82
CA GLY A 23 -15.83 15.83 -2.53
C GLY A 23 -15.13 14.50 -2.27
N ASN A 24 -15.89 13.42 -2.02
CA ASN A 24 -15.34 12.06 -1.81
C ASN A 24 -15.41 11.17 -3.07
N VAL A 25 -15.84 11.73 -4.21
CA VAL A 25 -16.03 11.01 -5.48
C VAL A 25 -14.79 11.13 -6.37
N ILE A 26 -14.19 10.03 -6.74
CA ILE A 26 -13.07 10.00 -7.69
C ILE A 26 -13.61 10.14 -9.11
N LEU A 27 -13.25 11.22 -9.78
CA LEU A 27 -13.60 11.46 -11.19
C LEU A 27 -12.61 10.80 -12.15
N SER A 28 -11.35 10.71 -11.73
CA SER A 28 -10.30 9.98 -12.47
C SER A 28 -9.18 9.55 -11.53
N ASN A 29 -8.58 8.41 -11.83
CA ASN A 29 -7.34 7.91 -11.22
C ASN A 29 -6.51 7.27 -12.33
N ILE A 30 -5.35 7.85 -12.62
CA ILE A 30 -4.47 7.46 -13.72
C ILE A 30 -3.10 7.16 -13.13
N ALA A 31 -2.59 5.97 -13.41
CA ALA A 31 -1.24 5.57 -13.04
C ALA A 31 -0.43 5.17 -14.29
N ALA A 32 0.84 5.49 -14.29
CA ALA A 32 1.84 5.01 -15.23
C ALA A 32 2.87 4.17 -14.47
N ASN A 33 2.87 2.87 -14.75
CA ASN A 33 3.76 1.91 -14.11
C ASN A 33 5.10 1.86 -14.83
N GLN A 34 6.15 1.59 -14.08
CA GLN A 34 7.52 1.53 -14.59
C GLN A 34 7.97 0.07 -14.75
N ALA A 35 7.68 -0.54 -15.90
CA ALA A 35 8.01 -1.94 -16.16
C ALA A 35 9.51 -2.26 -16.12
N ILE A 36 10.38 -1.25 -16.29
CA ILE A 36 11.83 -1.40 -16.32
C ILE A 36 12.42 -2.03 -15.05
N HIS A 37 11.78 -1.83 -13.92
CA HIS A 37 12.26 -2.36 -12.63
C HIS A 37 12.23 -3.89 -12.54
N LYS A 38 11.43 -4.55 -13.38
CA LYS A 38 11.40 -6.02 -13.48
C LYS A 38 12.75 -6.59 -13.92
N GLU A 39 13.44 -5.90 -14.84
CA GLU A 39 14.75 -6.33 -15.33
C GLU A 39 15.86 -6.32 -14.27
N TYR A 40 15.67 -5.49 -13.23
CA TYR A 40 16.62 -5.35 -12.12
C TYR A 40 16.22 -6.14 -10.86
N GLY A 41 15.05 -6.81 -10.89
CA GLY A 41 14.54 -7.56 -9.74
C GLY A 41 14.19 -6.70 -8.52
N GLY A 42 13.85 -5.43 -8.74
CA GLY A 42 13.46 -4.45 -7.71
C GLY A 42 13.58 -3.02 -8.19
N VAL A 43 13.07 -2.07 -7.41
CA VAL A 43 13.06 -0.65 -7.78
C VAL A 43 14.47 -0.07 -7.74
N VAL A 44 14.88 0.59 -8.83
CA VAL A 44 16.14 1.35 -8.95
C VAL A 44 15.81 2.84 -8.80
N PRO A 45 16.20 3.50 -7.70
CA PRO A 45 15.73 4.86 -7.36
C PRO A 45 16.01 5.92 -8.43
N GLU A 46 17.17 5.86 -9.09
CA GLU A 46 17.53 6.81 -10.15
C GLU A 46 16.64 6.64 -11.39
N LEU A 47 16.37 5.40 -11.79
CA LEU A 47 15.50 5.12 -12.93
C LEU A 47 14.05 5.54 -12.60
N ALA A 48 13.59 5.29 -11.37
CA ALA A 48 12.28 5.72 -10.92
C ALA A 48 12.13 7.25 -11.03
N SER A 49 13.09 8.03 -10.52
CA SER A 49 13.05 9.49 -10.60
C SER A 49 12.98 10.00 -12.04
N ARG A 50 13.77 9.42 -12.96
CA ARG A 50 13.75 9.81 -14.38
C ARG A 50 12.42 9.47 -15.06
N ALA A 51 11.83 8.33 -14.73
CA ALA A 51 10.54 7.95 -15.28
C ALA A 51 9.41 8.86 -14.75
N HIS A 52 9.46 9.28 -13.49
CA HIS A 52 8.51 10.28 -12.96
C HIS A 52 8.59 11.60 -13.74
N GLN A 53 9.80 12.10 -14.06
CA GLN A 53 9.96 13.33 -14.86
C GLN A 53 9.31 13.21 -16.25
N GLN A 54 9.37 12.03 -16.88
CA GLN A 54 8.77 11.79 -18.18
C GLN A 54 7.26 11.63 -18.11
N ASN A 55 6.76 11.00 -17.04
CA ASN A 55 5.37 10.55 -16.92
C ASN A 55 4.43 11.58 -16.28
N ILE A 56 4.93 12.51 -15.44
CA ILE A 56 4.07 13.33 -14.58
C ILE A 56 3.13 14.24 -15.38
N ILE A 57 3.61 14.89 -16.44
CA ILE A 57 2.79 15.76 -17.29
C ILE A 57 1.73 14.94 -18.05
N PRO A 58 2.09 13.88 -18.81
CA PRO A 58 1.10 13.05 -19.51
C PRO A 58 0.04 12.43 -18.58
N VAL A 59 0.44 12.03 -17.36
CA VAL A 59 -0.49 11.42 -16.39
C VAL A 59 -1.49 12.44 -15.87
N VAL A 60 -1.04 13.66 -15.53
CA VAL A 60 -1.92 14.75 -15.09
C VAL A 60 -2.86 15.19 -16.20
N GLU A 61 -2.37 15.40 -17.43
CA GLU A 61 -3.22 15.74 -18.58
C GLU A 61 -4.29 14.68 -18.84
N LYS A 62 -3.90 13.41 -18.82
CA LYS A 62 -4.84 12.28 -19.01
C LYS A 62 -5.87 12.21 -17.88
N SER A 63 -5.47 12.53 -16.65
CA SER A 63 -6.37 12.57 -15.50
C SER A 63 -7.43 13.67 -15.65
N LEU A 64 -7.00 14.87 -16.02
CA LEU A 64 -7.92 16.00 -16.31
C LEU A 64 -8.88 15.68 -17.44
N LEU A 65 -8.35 15.12 -18.54
CA LEU A 65 -9.16 14.75 -19.71
C LEU A 65 -10.21 13.69 -19.34
N LYS A 66 -9.81 12.64 -18.61
CA LYS A 66 -10.74 11.57 -18.19
C LYS A 66 -11.82 12.09 -17.24
N ALA A 67 -11.47 13.02 -16.36
CA ALA A 67 -12.42 13.66 -15.45
C ALA A 67 -13.32 14.70 -16.17
N ASN A 68 -13.01 15.07 -17.40
CA ASN A 68 -13.63 16.18 -18.13
C ASN A 68 -13.55 17.51 -17.36
N ILE A 69 -12.39 17.78 -16.74
CA ILE A 69 -12.13 18.96 -15.91
C ILE A 69 -11.08 19.82 -16.59
N GLN A 70 -11.33 21.12 -16.68
CA GLN A 70 -10.31 22.08 -17.11
C GLN A 70 -9.35 22.40 -15.95
N GLN A 71 -8.08 22.56 -16.23
CA GLN A 71 -7.05 22.84 -15.24
C GLN A 71 -7.38 24.03 -14.32
N LYS A 72 -7.98 25.09 -14.85
CA LYS A 72 -8.40 26.28 -14.10
C LYS A 72 -9.55 26.03 -13.10
N ALA A 73 -10.21 24.88 -13.17
CA ALA A 73 -11.27 24.52 -12.23
C ALA A 73 -10.72 23.79 -10.99
N ILE A 74 -9.42 23.50 -10.93
CA ILE A 74 -8.77 22.91 -9.77
C ILE A 74 -8.84 23.92 -8.60
N SER A 75 -9.30 23.46 -7.45
CA SER A 75 -9.43 24.24 -6.22
C SER A 75 -8.24 24.09 -5.26
N ALA A 76 -7.54 22.96 -5.33
CA ALA A 76 -6.34 22.69 -4.53
C ALA A 76 -5.52 21.55 -5.15
N ILE A 77 -4.24 21.47 -4.77
CA ILE A 77 -3.33 20.41 -5.21
C ILE A 77 -2.78 19.66 -4.00
N GLY A 78 -3.08 18.35 -3.93
CA GLY A 78 -2.49 17.43 -2.97
C GLY A 78 -1.28 16.71 -3.57
N PHE A 79 -0.21 16.55 -2.80
CA PHE A 79 0.96 15.81 -3.24
C PHE A 79 1.57 14.97 -2.12
N THR A 80 2.18 13.86 -2.47
CA THR A 80 2.90 13.02 -1.51
C THR A 80 4.19 13.68 -1.09
N ARG A 81 4.26 14.10 0.17
CA ARG A 81 5.49 14.63 0.78
C ARG A 81 6.48 13.53 1.14
N GLY A 82 5.96 12.36 1.55
CA GLY A 82 6.68 11.20 2.02
C GLY A 82 5.81 10.27 2.88
N PRO A 83 6.37 9.17 3.40
CA PRO A 83 7.71 8.65 3.08
C PRO A 83 7.83 8.09 1.66
N GLY A 84 9.08 7.85 1.21
CA GLY A 84 9.33 7.28 -0.11
C GLY A 84 10.76 7.52 -0.62
N LEU A 85 10.99 7.24 -1.90
CA LEU A 85 12.26 7.49 -2.58
C LEU A 85 12.42 8.99 -2.81
N LEU A 86 13.44 9.59 -2.18
CA LEU A 86 13.61 11.06 -2.18
C LEU A 86 13.62 11.65 -3.59
N GLY A 87 14.33 11.03 -4.54
CA GLY A 87 14.39 11.52 -5.92
C GLY A 87 13.02 11.50 -6.62
N SER A 88 12.24 10.47 -6.40
CA SER A 88 10.87 10.32 -6.92
C SER A 88 9.93 11.36 -6.29
N LEU A 89 9.95 11.49 -4.96
CA LEU A 89 9.18 12.48 -4.21
C LEU A 89 9.49 13.92 -4.64
N LEU A 90 10.77 14.25 -4.93
CA LEU A 90 11.18 15.57 -5.38
C LEU A 90 10.54 15.96 -6.72
N VAL A 91 10.33 14.99 -7.63
CA VAL A 91 9.66 15.26 -8.92
C VAL A 91 8.21 15.66 -8.68
N GLY A 92 7.43 14.86 -7.94
CA GLY A 92 6.03 15.16 -7.64
C GLY A 92 5.87 16.46 -6.85
N THR A 93 6.70 16.66 -5.81
CA THR A 93 6.69 17.88 -4.99
C THR A 93 6.96 19.12 -5.82
N SER A 94 7.98 19.09 -6.69
CA SER A 94 8.35 20.26 -7.52
C SER A 94 7.26 20.58 -8.55
N PHE A 95 6.69 19.54 -9.17
CA PHE A 95 5.58 19.70 -10.09
C PHE A 95 4.34 20.29 -9.40
N ALA A 96 3.93 19.72 -8.26
CA ALA A 96 2.79 20.19 -7.49
C ALA A 96 2.91 21.66 -7.08
N LYS A 97 4.08 22.07 -6.58
CA LYS A 97 4.37 23.46 -6.22
C LYS A 97 4.27 24.40 -7.40
N SER A 98 4.91 24.05 -8.53
CA SER A 98 4.89 24.88 -9.74
C SER A 98 3.48 25.05 -10.28
N LEU A 99 2.69 24.00 -10.26
CA LEU A 99 1.30 24.03 -10.73
C LEU A 99 0.40 24.83 -9.77
N ALA A 100 0.55 24.66 -8.44
CA ALA A 100 -0.19 25.43 -7.44
C ALA A 100 0.08 26.93 -7.56
N MET A 101 1.36 27.31 -7.74
CA MET A 101 1.73 28.72 -8.00
C MET A 101 1.11 29.24 -9.29
N SER A 102 1.12 28.47 -10.37
CA SER A 102 0.56 28.90 -11.66
C SER A 102 -0.94 29.10 -11.64
N LEU A 103 -1.66 28.32 -10.82
CA LEU A 103 -3.11 28.35 -10.69
C LEU A 103 -3.59 29.27 -9.56
N ASP A 104 -2.68 29.74 -8.71
CA ASP A 104 -2.97 30.50 -7.49
C ASP A 104 -3.94 29.75 -6.56
N VAL A 105 -3.66 28.45 -6.33
CA VAL A 105 -4.49 27.58 -5.49
C VAL A 105 -3.69 27.01 -4.30
N PRO A 106 -4.35 26.62 -3.20
CA PRO A 106 -3.73 25.98 -2.05
C PRO A 106 -2.95 24.72 -2.42
N LEU A 107 -1.79 24.54 -1.77
CA LEU A 107 -0.97 23.36 -1.82
C LEU A 107 -1.15 22.56 -0.52
N ILE A 108 -1.30 21.24 -0.63
CA ILE A 108 -1.57 20.36 0.51
C ILE A 108 -0.60 19.18 0.50
N GLU A 109 0.23 19.09 1.53
CA GLU A 109 1.10 17.94 1.72
C GLU A 109 0.34 16.75 2.28
N VAL A 110 0.70 15.54 1.81
CA VAL A 110 0.07 14.30 2.22
C VAL A 110 1.12 13.29 2.67
N ASN A 111 0.86 12.66 3.81
CA ASN A 111 1.60 11.49 4.24
C ASN A 111 1.09 10.25 3.49
N HIS A 112 1.98 9.55 2.80
CA HIS A 112 1.68 8.38 1.98
C HIS A 112 1.01 7.24 2.78
N LEU A 113 1.45 7.02 4.03
CA LEU A 113 0.89 5.96 4.88
C LEU A 113 -0.52 6.30 5.36
N GLN A 114 -0.75 7.57 5.74
CA GLN A 114 -2.11 8.05 6.05
C GLN A 114 -3.02 7.92 4.83
N ALA A 115 -2.49 8.17 3.63
CA ALA A 115 -3.27 8.08 2.41
C ALA A 115 -3.79 6.67 2.15
N HIS A 116 -2.97 5.65 2.34
CA HIS A 116 -3.43 4.26 2.24
C HIS A 116 -4.57 3.95 3.24
N ILE A 117 -4.48 4.45 4.46
CA ILE A 117 -5.52 4.24 5.49
C ILE A 117 -6.78 5.02 5.14
N LEU A 118 -6.65 6.29 4.76
CA LEU A 118 -7.79 7.17 4.49
C LEU A 118 -8.43 6.94 3.11
N ALA A 119 -7.82 6.11 2.24
CA ALA A 119 -8.46 5.64 1.01
C ALA A 119 -9.81 4.93 1.26
N HIS A 120 -10.03 4.40 2.46
CA HIS A 120 -11.31 3.83 2.87
C HIS A 120 -12.48 4.81 2.92
N PHE A 121 -12.21 6.12 2.92
CA PHE A 121 -13.22 7.19 2.93
C PHE A 121 -13.57 7.71 1.54
N ILE A 122 -12.92 7.20 0.48
CA ILE A 122 -13.37 7.40 -0.90
C ILE A 122 -14.76 6.77 -1.02
N GLU A 123 -15.71 7.48 -1.64
CA GLU A 123 -17.14 7.12 -1.63
C GLU A 123 -17.42 5.69 -2.07
N ASP A 124 -16.68 5.19 -3.07
CA ASP A 124 -16.88 3.86 -3.61
C ASP A 124 -15.85 2.81 -3.12
N ALA A 125 -14.97 3.18 -2.17
CA ALA A 125 -13.96 2.25 -1.65
C ALA A 125 -14.57 1.09 -0.85
N ASN A 126 -15.62 1.40 -0.10
CA ASN A 126 -16.37 0.44 0.71
C ASN A 126 -17.87 0.79 0.65
N PRO A 127 -18.78 -0.14 0.95
CA PRO A 127 -20.23 0.16 1.07
C PRO A 127 -20.53 1.24 2.11
N MET A 128 -19.76 1.27 3.19
CA MET A 128 -19.74 2.33 4.20
C MET A 128 -18.30 2.52 4.69
N PRO A 129 -17.89 3.77 5.04
CA PRO A 129 -16.57 4.03 5.58
C PRO A 129 -16.40 3.42 6.98
N PRO A 130 -15.16 3.14 7.42
CA PRO A 130 -14.88 2.72 8.79
C PRO A 130 -15.39 3.71 9.83
N LYS A 131 -15.87 3.19 10.96
CA LYS A 131 -16.23 4.02 12.12
C LYS A 131 -15.02 4.12 13.05
N PHE A 132 -14.78 5.31 13.56
CA PHE A 132 -13.74 5.53 14.56
C PHE A 132 -14.15 5.02 15.96
N PRO A 133 -13.23 4.48 16.77
CA PRO A 133 -11.89 4.08 16.38
C PRO A 133 -11.90 2.76 15.59
N PHE A 134 -10.96 2.59 14.67
CA PHE A 134 -10.76 1.33 13.96
C PHE A 134 -9.28 0.91 13.92
N LEU A 135 -9.02 -0.37 13.70
CA LEU A 135 -7.68 -0.90 13.45
C LEU A 135 -7.46 -1.00 11.94
N CYS A 136 -6.33 -0.52 11.46
CA CYS A 136 -5.91 -0.71 10.08
C CYS A 136 -4.61 -1.52 10.02
N LEU A 137 -4.64 -2.69 9.40
CA LEU A 137 -3.44 -3.44 9.04
C LEU A 137 -2.93 -2.91 7.70
N THR A 138 -1.90 -2.07 7.75
CA THR A 138 -1.23 -1.52 6.56
C THR A 138 -0.08 -2.42 6.15
N VAL A 139 -0.18 -3.04 4.97
CA VAL A 139 0.78 -4.05 4.49
C VAL A 139 1.17 -3.76 3.05
N SER A 140 2.45 -3.46 2.83
CA SER A 140 3.00 -3.13 1.50
C SER A 140 4.38 -3.78 1.29
N GLY A 141 5.05 -3.43 0.20
CA GLY A 141 6.45 -3.80 -0.06
C GLY A 141 7.42 -3.22 0.96
N GLY A 142 7.16 -2.01 1.47
CA GLY A 142 8.05 -1.30 2.39
C GLY A 142 7.56 -1.24 3.84
N HIS A 143 6.28 -1.49 4.10
CA HIS A 143 5.69 -1.29 5.42
C HIS A 143 4.80 -2.45 5.84
N THR A 144 4.86 -2.79 7.13
CA THR A 144 3.90 -3.70 7.78
C THR A 144 3.64 -3.18 9.18
N MET A 145 2.42 -2.73 9.45
CA MET A 145 2.06 -2.14 10.73
C MET A 145 0.57 -2.30 11.04
N ILE A 146 0.25 -2.28 12.33
CA ILE A 146 -1.12 -2.11 12.83
C ILE A 146 -1.24 -0.68 13.34
N VAL A 147 -2.19 0.06 12.80
CA VAL A 147 -2.49 1.44 13.18
C VAL A 147 -3.84 1.49 13.87
N LEU A 148 -3.88 2.06 15.06
CA LEU A 148 -5.10 2.47 15.74
C LEU A 148 -5.49 3.85 15.23
N VAL A 149 -6.59 3.93 14.53
CA VAL A 149 -7.11 5.17 13.92
C VAL A 149 -8.25 5.69 14.80
N LYS A 150 -8.00 6.77 15.51
CA LYS A 150 -8.95 7.39 16.47
C LYS A 150 -9.78 8.48 15.79
N ASP A 151 -9.21 9.19 14.83
CA ASP A 151 -9.83 10.16 13.93
C ASP A 151 -9.01 10.22 12.63
N TYR A 152 -9.41 11.00 11.63
CA TYR A 152 -8.74 11.15 10.32
C TYR A 152 -7.23 11.41 10.45
N PHE A 153 -6.81 12.22 11.41
CA PHE A 153 -5.40 12.60 11.60
C PHE A 153 -4.88 12.28 13.02
N ASP A 154 -5.64 11.54 13.83
CA ASP A 154 -5.20 10.98 15.11
C ASP A 154 -4.99 9.46 14.93
N MET A 155 -3.75 9.10 14.61
CA MET A 155 -3.33 7.74 14.30
C MET A 155 -2.15 7.32 15.17
N GLU A 156 -2.18 6.09 15.68
CA GLU A 156 -1.14 5.54 16.53
C GLU A 156 -0.67 4.18 15.99
N ILE A 157 0.62 4.05 15.71
CA ILE A 157 1.22 2.76 15.35
C ILE A 157 1.37 1.94 16.63
N ILE A 158 0.55 0.91 16.79
CA ILE A 158 0.57 0.02 17.96
C ILE A 158 1.42 -1.23 17.77
N GLY A 159 1.79 -1.55 16.54
CA GLY A 159 2.68 -2.65 16.18
C GLY A 159 3.24 -2.45 14.78
N LYS A 160 4.49 -2.82 14.56
CA LYS A 160 5.16 -2.71 13.25
C LYS A 160 6.17 -3.83 13.04
N THR A 161 6.61 -4.01 11.81
CA THR A 161 7.71 -4.92 11.55
C THR A 161 9.04 -4.36 12.10
N ILE A 162 9.84 -5.24 12.69
CA ILE A 162 11.18 -4.92 13.22
C ILE A 162 12.28 -5.24 12.21
N ASP A 163 11.92 -5.89 11.09
CA ASP A 163 12.84 -6.28 10.02
C ASP A 163 12.17 -6.12 8.64
N ASP A 164 12.13 -7.14 7.81
CA ASP A 164 11.50 -7.06 6.48
C ASP A 164 10.00 -6.76 6.58
N ALA A 165 9.45 -6.02 5.62
CA ALA A 165 8.01 -5.91 5.44
C ALA A 165 7.44 -7.21 4.82
N ALA A 166 6.14 -7.47 4.99
CA ALA A 166 5.52 -8.70 4.47
C ALA A 166 5.60 -8.80 2.94
N GLY A 167 5.42 -7.69 2.21
CA GLY A 167 5.58 -7.66 0.75
C GLY A 167 7.03 -7.94 0.33
N GLU A 168 8.00 -7.35 1.01
CA GLU A 168 9.42 -7.64 0.82
C GLU A 168 9.75 -9.11 1.11
N ALA A 169 9.11 -9.72 2.13
CA ALA A 169 9.26 -11.15 2.42
C ALA A 169 8.73 -12.02 1.28
N PHE A 170 7.57 -11.68 0.68
CA PHE A 170 7.06 -12.35 -0.51
C PHE A 170 8.07 -12.27 -1.67
N ASP A 171 8.64 -11.10 -1.95
CA ASP A 171 9.59 -10.92 -3.06
C ASP A 171 10.91 -11.66 -2.80
N LYS A 172 11.44 -11.60 -1.58
CA LYS A 172 12.67 -12.33 -1.20
C LYS A 172 12.49 -13.84 -1.28
N ILE A 173 11.34 -14.36 -0.89
CA ILE A 173 11.03 -15.79 -0.97
C ILE A 173 10.76 -16.17 -2.43
N GLY A 174 10.06 -15.33 -3.19
CA GLY A 174 9.86 -15.53 -4.62
C GLY A 174 11.18 -15.68 -5.38
N LYS A 175 12.20 -14.90 -5.03
CA LYS A 175 13.54 -15.05 -5.58
C LYS A 175 14.17 -16.40 -5.24
N VAL A 176 13.91 -16.97 -4.06
CA VAL A 176 14.35 -18.34 -3.69
C VAL A 176 13.64 -19.39 -4.56
N PHE A 177 12.41 -19.13 -4.97
CA PHE A 177 11.62 -19.99 -5.85
C PHE A 177 11.84 -19.71 -7.34
N GLU A 178 12.80 -18.85 -7.69
CA GLU A 178 13.10 -18.43 -9.07
C GLU A 178 11.91 -17.78 -9.80
N LEU A 179 11.03 -17.11 -9.04
CA LEU A 179 9.90 -16.37 -9.59
C LEU A 179 10.32 -14.95 -9.98
N ASP A 180 9.62 -14.40 -10.97
CA ASP A 180 9.80 -13.02 -11.43
C ASP A 180 9.38 -11.99 -10.35
N TYR A 181 9.89 -10.77 -10.49
CA TYR A 181 9.52 -9.62 -9.67
C TYR A 181 8.36 -8.80 -10.32
N PRO A 182 7.38 -8.32 -9.53
CA PRO A 182 7.14 -8.60 -8.10
C PRO A 182 6.55 -9.99 -7.88
N ALA A 183 7.06 -10.72 -6.87
CA ALA A 183 6.69 -12.11 -6.64
C ALA A 183 5.36 -12.29 -5.90
N GLY A 184 4.92 -11.29 -5.12
CA GLY A 184 3.68 -11.37 -4.34
C GLY A 184 2.46 -11.81 -5.16
N PRO A 185 2.12 -11.13 -6.28
CA PRO A 185 0.99 -11.53 -7.15
C PRO A 185 1.18 -12.92 -7.80
N ILE A 186 2.43 -13.32 -8.09
CA ILE A 186 2.74 -14.62 -8.67
C ILE A 186 2.49 -15.72 -7.64
N ILE A 187 2.98 -15.53 -6.42
CA ILE A 187 2.76 -16.44 -5.29
C ILE A 187 1.25 -16.58 -5.02
N ASP A 188 0.51 -15.46 -4.98
CA ASP A 188 -0.95 -15.51 -4.76
C ASP A 188 -1.68 -16.31 -5.84
N ARG A 189 -1.25 -16.20 -7.09
CA ARG A 189 -1.83 -16.95 -8.21
C ARG A 189 -1.53 -18.45 -8.11
N LEU A 190 -0.25 -18.81 -7.89
CA LEU A 190 0.18 -20.21 -7.82
C LEU A 190 -0.37 -20.92 -6.57
N ALA A 191 -0.47 -20.21 -5.47
CA ALA A 191 -1.00 -20.74 -4.21
C ALA A 191 -2.46 -21.24 -4.31
N LYS A 192 -3.24 -20.74 -5.26
CA LYS A 192 -4.63 -21.18 -5.47
C LYS A 192 -4.75 -22.64 -5.87
N GLU A 193 -3.71 -23.16 -6.52
CA GLU A 193 -3.65 -24.56 -7.02
C GLU A 193 -2.84 -25.46 -6.09
N GLY A 194 -2.31 -24.93 -4.97
CA GLY A 194 -1.45 -25.64 -4.05
C GLY A 194 -2.10 -26.01 -2.72
N ASN A 195 -1.49 -26.97 -2.03
CA ASN A 195 -1.86 -27.35 -0.68
C ASN A 195 -1.14 -26.45 0.35
N PRO A 196 -1.86 -25.61 1.12
CA PRO A 196 -1.24 -24.70 2.08
C PRO A 196 -0.65 -25.41 3.32
N ASP A 197 -0.90 -26.71 3.49
CA ASP A 197 -0.41 -27.53 4.59
C ASP A 197 0.72 -28.50 4.18
N ALA A 198 1.16 -28.45 2.90
CA ALA A 198 2.20 -29.35 2.38
C ALA A 198 3.56 -29.15 3.09
N PHE A 199 3.90 -27.89 3.38
CA PHE A 199 5.16 -27.54 4.02
C PHE A 199 4.94 -26.63 5.23
N LYS A 200 5.79 -26.80 6.27
CA LYS A 200 5.72 -26.00 7.50
C LYS A 200 6.98 -25.16 7.63
N PHE A 201 6.81 -23.87 7.82
CA PHE A 201 7.90 -22.93 8.04
C PHE A 201 7.85 -22.34 9.45
N ASN A 202 9.02 -22.07 10.02
CA ASN A 202 9.12 -21.49 11.36
C ASN A 202 8.57 -20.07 11.35
N LYS A 203 7.74 -19.75 12.34
CA LYS A 203 7.19 -18.42 12.56
C LYS A 203 7.87 -17.78 13.76
N PRO A 204 8.24 -16.51 13.69
CA PRO A 204 8.81 -15.81 14.82
C PRO A 204 7.77 -15.68 15.94
N LYS A 205 8.26 -15.72 17.19
CA LYS A 205 7.43 -15.41 18.36
C LYS A 205 7.91 -14.07 18.90
N LEU A 206 7.14 -13.04 18.68
CA LEU A 206 7.37 -11.72 19.25
C LEU A 206 6.29 -11.42 20.29
N GLU A 207 6.68 -10.67 21.31
CA GLU A 207 5.74 -10.08 22.25
C GLU A 207 4.97 -8.91 21.58
N ASN A 208 3.96 -8.37 22.24
CA ASN A 208 3.15 -7.27 21.76
C ASN A 208 2.54 -7.53 20.37
N TYR A 209 2.42 -6.47 19.53
CA TYR A 209 1.81 -6.51 18.20
C TYR A 209 2.84 -6.39 17.08
N ASP A 210 4.14 -6.42 17.40
CA ASP A 210 5.19 -6.30 16.39
C ASP A 210 5.31 -7.56 15.52
N TYR A 211 5.84 -7.35 14.31
CA TYR A 211 6.04 -8.36 13.29
C TYR A 211 7.53 -8.62 13.02
N SER A 212 7.83 -9.80 12.50
CA SER A 212 9.13 -10.13 11.89
C SER A 212 8.90 -11.12 10.77
N PHE A 213 9.60 -10.94 9.65
CA PHE A 213 9.50 -11.81 8.48
C PHE A 213 10.85 -12.35 8.02
N SER A 214 11.98 -11.85 8.52
CA SER A 214 13.31 -12.34 8.15
C SER A 214 13.53 -13.83 8.50
N GLY A 215 12.89 -14.28 9.58
CA GLY A 215 12.96 -15.67 10.03
C GLY A 215 12.28 -16.65 9.08
N ILE A 216 11.13 -16.30 8.48
CA ILE A 216 10.43 -17.18 7.53
C ILE A 216 11.24 -17.34 6.23
N LYS A 217 11.84 -16.24 5.70
CA LYS A 217 12.73 -16.32 4.55
C LYS A 217 13.87 -17.30 4.78
N THR A 218 14.53 -17.20 5.92
CA THR A 218 15.65 -18.07 6.29
C THR A 218 15.21 -19.53 6.42
N SER A 219 14.05 -19.78 7.02
CA SER A 219 13.45 -21.11 7.13
C SER A 219 13.17 -21.73 5.77
N VAL A 220 12.58 -20.95 4.85
CA VAL A 220 12.32 -21.38 3.45
C VAL A 220 13.62 -21.67 2.72
N LEU A 221 14.62 -20.78 2.81
CA LEU A 221 15.91 -20.95 2.14
C LEU A 221 16.60 -22.25 2.54
N TYR A 222 16.71 -22.52 3.84
CA TYR A 222 17.34 -23.75 4.31
C TYR A 222 16.55 -25.02 3.94
N PHE A 223 15.23 -24.93 3.98
CA PHE A 223 14.36 -26.00 3.54
C PHE A 223 14.61 -26.33 2.05
N ILE A 224 14.56 -25.34 1.18
CA ILE A 224 14.79 -25.49 -0.26
C ILE A 224 16.19 -26.04 -0.54
N GLN A 225 17.24 -25.49 0.08
CA GLN A 225 18.62 -25.97 -0.08
C GLN A 225 18.80 -27.47 0.30
N LYS A 226 18.05 -27.92 1.30
CA LYS A 226 18.04 -29.33 1.72
C LYS A 226 17.33 -30.22 0.70
N GLU A 227 16.18 -29.79 0.19
CA GLU A 227 15.36 -30.61 -0.70
C GLU A 227 15.93 -30.66 -2.13
N ILE A 228 16.51 -29.59 -2.66
CA ILE A 228 17.19 -29.57 -3.97
C ILE A 228 18.38 -30.56 -4.00
N LYS A 229 19.07 -30.79 -2.88
CA LYS A 229 20.12 -31.79 -2.82
C LYS A 229 19.62 -33.23 -3.04
N LYS A 230 18.34 -33.49 -2.79
CA LYS A 230 17.72 -34.80 -2.98
C LYS A 230 17.01 -34.90 -4.34
N ASP A 231 16.38 -33.82 -4.78
CA ASP A 231 15.66 -33.68 -6.04
C ASP A 231 15.96 -32.29 -6.63
N PRO A 232 16.80 -32.19 -7.68
CA PRO A 232 17.13 -30.93 -8.33
C PRO A 232 15.89 -30.20 -8.90
N ASP A 233 14.84 -30.92 -9.29
CA ASP A 233 13.59 -30.36 -9.81
C ASP A 233 12.55 -30.06 -8.71
N PHE A 234 12.93 -30.15 -7.43
CA PHE A 234 11.99 -30.04 -6.30
C PHE A 234 11.14 -28.78 -6.33
N ILE A 235 11.72 -27.61 -6.61
CA ILE A 235 10.96 -26.35 -6.69
C ILE A 235 9.92 -26.45 -7.80
N LYS A 236 10.33 -26.84 -9.00
CA LYS A 236 9.46 -26.96 -10.16
C LYS A 236 8.29 -27.92 -9.92
N ASN A 237 8.57 -29.06 -9.31
CA ASN A 237 7.59 -30.10 -9.03
C ASN A 237 6.58 -29.71 -7.93
N ASN A 238 6.97 -28.77 -7.01
CA ASN A 238 6.18 -28.43 -5.83
C ASN A 238 5.84 -26.93 -5.75
N ILE A 239 5.97 -26.17 -6.84
CA ILE A 239 5.90 -24.70 -6.80
C ILE A 239 4.55 -24.19 -6.23
N ASN A 240 3.44 -24.82 -6.59
CA ASN A 240 2.12 -24.41 -6.10
C ASN A 240 1.98 -24.64 -4.59
N ASP A 241 2.43 -25.81 -4.09
CA ASP A 241 2.38 -26.14 -2.67
C ASP A 241 3.35 -25.26 -1.85
N LEU A 242 4.52 -24.95 -2.39
CA LEU A 242 5.48 -24.03 -1.79
C LEU A 242 4.89 -22.64 -1.65
N CYS A 243 4.28 -22.11 -2.73
CA CYS A 243 3.62 -20.82 -2.72
C CYS A 243 2.45 -20.78 -1.73
N ALA A 244 1.61 -21.83 -1.72
CA ALA A 244 0.46 -21.92 -0.81
C ALA A 244 0.90 -21.96 0.67
N SER A 245 1.93 -22.76 0.99
CA SER A 245 2.44 -22.92 2.36
C SER A 245 3.12 -21.65 2.88
N VAL A 246 3.88 -20.94 2.01
CA VAL A 246 4.50 -19.65 2.37
C VAL A 246 3.43 -18.58 2.57
N GLN A 247 2.49 -18.44 1.63
CA GLN A 247 1.40 -17.48 1.73
C GLN A 247 0.60 -17.67 3.02
N LYS A 248 0.21 -18.91 3.32
CA LYS A 248 -0.47 -19.24 4.58
C LYS A 248 0.35 -18.79 5.79
N SER A 249 1.65 -19.09 5.81
CA SER A 249 2.52 -18.76 6.95
C SER A 249 2.64 -17.26 7.17
N ILE A 250 2.77 -16.45 6.10
CA ILE A 250 2.84 -14.98 6.19
C ILE A 250 1.51 -14.41 6.67
N ILE A 251 0.38 -14.89 6.12
CA ILE A 251 -0.95 -14.42 6.52
C ILE A 251 -1.24 -14.77 7.99
N GLU A 252 -0.87 -15.95 8.45
CA GLU A 252 -1.03 -16.32 9.87
C GLU A 252 -0.21 -15.42 10.80
N ILE A 253 1.02 -15.01 10.40
CA ILE A 253 1.80 -14.04 11.18
C ILE A 253 1.05 -12.71 11.28
N LEU A 254 0.53 -12.20 10.17
CA LEU A 254 -0.22 -10.95 10.11
C LEU A 254 -1.49 -11.00 10.98
N MET A 255 -2.31 -12.04 10.77
CA MET A 255 -3.61 -12.14 11.42
C MET A 255 -3.51 -12.40 12.92
N ASN A 256 -2.57 -13.22 13.39
CA ASN A 256 -2.40 -13.50 14.81
C ASN A 256 -2.18 -12.22 15.64
N LYS A 257 -1.46 -11.24 15.11
CA LYS A 257 -1.20 -9.97 15.79
C LYS A 257 -2.40 -9.02 15.68
N LEU A 258 -3.04 -8.97 14.52
CA LEU A 258 -4.24 -8.16 14.32
C LEU A 258 -5.40 -8.65 15.21
N GLU A 259 -5.62 -9.97 15.29
CA GLU A 259 -6.64 -10.57 16.15
C GLU A 259 -6.36 -10.29 17.63
N LYS A 260 -5.08 -10.40 18.02
CA LYS A 260 -4.67 -10.05 19.39
C LYS A 260 -4.96 -8.57 19.69
N ALA A 261 -4.58 -7.65 18.80
CA ALA A 261 -4.81 -6.22 18.98
C ALA A 261 -6.31 -5.88 19.06
N ALA A 262 -7.11 -6.44 18.15
CA ALA A 262 -8.56 -6.24 18.13
C ALA A 262 -9.23 -6.71 19.42
N LYS A 263 -8.80 -7.86 19.94
CA LYS A 263 -9.29 -8.42 21.21
C LYS A 263 -8.88 -7.57 22.41
N ASP A 264 -7.59 -7.23 22.52
CA ASP A 264 -7.04 -6.51 23.68
C ASP A 264 -7.62 -5.09 23.77
N LEU A 265 -7.88 -4.44 22.62
CA LEU A 265 -8.46 -3.09 22.55
C LEU A 265 -9.99 -3.09 22.44
N ASN A 266 -10.62 -4.27 22.38
CA ASN A 266 -12.07 -4.43 22.19
C ASN A 266 -12.61 -3.65 20.97
N ILE A 267 -11.86 -3.66 19.85
CA ILE A 267 -12.23 -2.99 18.59
C ILE A 267 -12.71 -4.05 17.60
N LYS A 268 -13.85 -3.78 16.96
CA LYS A 268 -14.45 -4.63 15.93
C LYS A 268 -14.38 -4.04 14.53
N GLU A 269 -14.06 -2.76 14.42
CA GLU A 269 -13.87 -2.06 13.15
C GLU A 269 -12.45 -2.34 12.66
N VAL A 270 -12.28 -3.15 11.60
CA VAL A 270 -10.97 -3.64 11.16
C VAL A 270 -10.80 -3.49 9.66
N ALA A 271 -9.77 -2.75 9.27
CA ALA A 271 -9.43 -2.45 7.89
C ALA A 271 -8.10 -3.08 7.47
N ILE A 272 -7.92 -3.30 6.18
CA ILE A 272 -6.62 -3.62 5.58
C ILE A 272 -6.29 -2.60 4.48
N ALA A 273 -5.01 -2.19 4.38
CA ALA A 273 -4.54 -1.22 3.40
C ALA A 273 -3.15 -1.59 2.85
N GLY A 274 -2.73 -0.93 1.77
CA GLY A 274 -1.45 -1.16 1.13
C GLY A 274 -1.47 -2.30 0.11
N GLY A 275 -0.42 -2.43 -0.72
CA GLY A 275 -0.40 -3.33 -1.88
C GLY A 275 -0.64 -4.81 -1.57
N VAL A 276 -0.18 -5.31 -0.41
CA VAL A 276 -0.43 -6.70 0.01
C VAL A 276 -1.90 -6.94 0.38
N SER A 277 -2.69 -5.89 0.64
CA SER A 277 -4.14 -6.03 0.83
C SER A 277 -4.88 -6.52 -0.43
N ALA A 278 -4.21 -6.52 -1.59
CA ALA A 278 -4.69 -7.15 -2.82
C ALA A 278 -4.64 -8.69 -2.79
N ASN A 279 -3.85 -9.30 -1.89
CA ASN A 279 -3.68 -10.75 -1.80
C ASN A 279 -5.01 -11.46 -1.50
N SER A 280 -5.37 -12.42 -2.35
CA SER A 280 -6.69 -13.07 -2.32
C SER A 280 -6.93 -13.89 -1.05
N ALA A 281 -5.90 -14.53 -0.50
CA ALA A 281 -6.00 -15.32 0.70
C ALA A 281 -6.12 -14.43 1.95
N LEU A 282 -5.41 -13.29 2.01
CA LEU A 282 -5.60 -12.32 3.08
C LEU A 282 -7.03 -11.77 3.11
N ARG A 283 -7.57 -11.39 1.94
CA ARG A 283 -8.96 -10.92 1.80
C ARG A 283 -9.96 -11.98 2.28
N LYS A 284 -9.73 -13.25 1.92
CA LYS A 284 -10.57 -14.34 2.37
C LYS A 284 -10.55 -14.51 3.89
N VAL A 285 -9.37 -14.51 4.50
CA VAL A 285 -9.25 -14.64 5.97
C VAL A 285 -9.93 -13.46 6.68
N MET A 286 -9.84 -12.24 6.14
CA MET A 286 -10.57 -11.09 6.67
C MET A 286 -12.09 -11.33 6.61
N GLN A 287 -12.61 -11.83 5.47
CA GLN A 287 -14.04 -12.15 5.32
C GLN A 287 -14.48 -13.26 6.29
N ASP A 288 -13.68 -14.32 6.44
CA ASP A 288 -13.96 -15.41 7.38
C ASP A 288 -13.99 -14.89 8.83
N ASN A 289 -13.16 -13.90 9.19
CA ASN A 289 -13.13 -13.31 10.52
C ASN A 289 -14.32 -12.37 10.80
N HIS A 290 -14.97 -11.80 9.76
CA HIS A 290 -16.27 -11.14 9.92
C HIS A 290 -17.29 -12.09 10.59
N GLU A 291 -17.40 -13.30 10.08
CA GLU A 291 -18.33 -14.29 10.61
C GLU A 291 -17.88 -14.86 11.97
N LYS A 292 -16.59 -15.18 12.11
CA LYS A 292 -16.04 -15.85 13.29
C LYS A 292 -15.87 -14.96 14.50
N LEU A 293 -15.42 -13.71 14.28
CA LEU A 293 -15.04 -12.77 15.35
C LEU A 293 -16.04 -11.61 15.48
N GLY A 294 -17.02 -11.51 14.60
CA GLY A 294 -18.00 -10.44 14.58
C GLY A 294 -17.36 -9.08 14.22
N TRP A 295 -16.33 -9.06 13.38
CA TRP A 295 -15.71 -7.85 12.91
C TRP A 295 -16.53 -7.15 11.84
N ASN A 296 -16.54 -5.83 11.85
CA ASN A 296 -16.89 -5.02 10.69
C ASN A 296 -15.60 -4.85 9.87
N ILE A 297 -15.56 -5.45 8.70
CA ILE A 297 -14.34 -5.49 7.89
C ILE A 297 -14.40 -4.47 6.76
N TYR A 298 -13.24 -3.85 6.48
CA TYR A 298 -13.07 -2.88 5.42
C TYR A 298 -11.90 -3.30 4.53
N ILE A 299 -12.23 -3.72 3.32
CA ILE A 299 -11.30 -4.22 2.31
C ILE A 299 -11.42 -3.31 1.10
N PRO A 300 -10.39 -2.52 0.74
CA PRO A 300 -10.51 -1.55 -0.33
C PRO A 300 -10.66 -2.24 -1.70
N LYS A 301 -11.24 -1.52 -2.68
CA LYS A 301 -11.18 -1.94 -4.08
C LYS A 301 -9.73 -2.11 -4.53
N PHE A 302 -9.49 -3.01 -5.50
CA PHE A 302 -8.13 -3.27 -6.00
C PHE A 302 -7.42 -2.01 -6.50
N GLU A 303 -8.13 -1.08 -7.12
CA GLU A 303 -7.59 0.18 -7.63
C GLU A 303 -7.07 1.13 -6.54
N TYR A 304 -7.42 0.90 -5.26
CA TYR A 304 -6.97 1.69 -4.11
C TYR A 304 -5.99 0.93 -3.20
N THR A 305 -5.58 -0.29 -3.57
CA THR A 305 -4.65 -1.09 -2.76
C THR A 305 -3.20 -0.74 -2.97
N THR A 306 -2.79 -0.55 -4.23
CA THR A 306 -1.42 -0.15 -4.60
C THR A 306 -1.28 1.37 -4.56
N ASP A 307 -0.06 1.88 -4.77
CA ASP A 307 0.21 3.30 -4.83
C ASP A 307 -0.63 3.96 -5.93
N ASN A 308 -1.40 4.97 -5.55
CA ASN A 308 -2.31 5.66 -6.46
C ASN A 308 -2.59 7.08 -5.97
N ALA A 309 -2.95 7.97 -6.89
CA ALA A 309 -3.21 9.36 -6.54
C ALA A 309 -4.61 9.62 -5.96
N ALA A 310 -5.56 8.69 -6.10
CA ALA A 310 -6.88 8.85 -5.50
C ALA A 310 -6.81 8.92 -3.97
N MET A 311 -5.95 8.10 -3.35
CA MET A 311 -5.70 8.15 -1.91
C MET A 311 -5.09 9.48 -1.46
N ILE A 312 -4.21 10.07 -2.28
CA ILE A 312 -3.61 11.39 -2.01
C ILE A 312 -4.65 12.49 -2.14
N ALA A 313 -5.48 12.44 -3.18
CA ALA A 313 -6.58 13.37 -3.38
C ALA A 313 -7.60 13.34 -2.24
N MET A 314 -7.90 12.14 -1.70
CA MET A 314 -8.81 11.97 -0.56
C MET A 314 -8.27 12.65 0.70
N VAL A 315 -7.01 12.44 1.05
CA VAL A 315 -6.40 13.11 2.20
C VAL A 315 -6.35 14.63 2.00
N ALA A 316 -6.02 15.06 0.78
CA ALA A 316 -6.02 16.50 0.45
C ALA A 316 -7.42 17.11 0.57
N GLN A 317 -8.50 16.38 0.22
CA GLN A 317 -9.88 16.81 0.43
C GLN A 317 -10.18 16.97 1.93
N LEU A 318 -9.82 16.00 2.78
CA LEU A 318 -10.04 16.07 4.22
C LEU A 318 -9.26 17.23 4.87
N LYS A 319 -8.05 17.49 4.41
CA LYS A 319 -7.22 18.63 4.88
C LYS A 319 -7.76 19.97 4.39
N LEU A 320 -8.24 20.04 3.14
CA LEU A 320 -8.87 21.26 2.61
C LEU A 320 -10.08 21.68 3.45
N GLU A 321 -10.92 20.73 3.86
CA GLU A 321 -12.09 20.99 4.72
C GLU A 321 -11.72 21.50 6.11
N ARG A 322 -10.48 21.26 6.55
CA ARG A 322 -9.90 21.74 7.81
C ARG A 322 -9.01 22.99 7.62
N GLU A 323 -8.90 23.51 6.40
CA GLU A 323 -8.02 24.64 6.05
C GLU A 323 -6.53 24.37 6.39
N GLU A 324 -6.10 23.09 6.33
CA GLU A 324 -4.73 22.67 6.58
C GLU A 324 -3.89 22.75 5.30
N PHE A 325 -3.22 23.85 5.10
CA PHE A 325 -2.42 24.13 3.90
C PHE A 325 -0.93 24.06 4.17
N THR A 326 -0.18 23.90 3.10
CA THR A 326 1.29 23.81 3.10
C THR A 326 1.88 24.96 2.29
N ASP A 327 3.00 25.49 2.75
CA ASP A 327 3.70 26.54 2.01
C ASP A 327 4.72 25.97 1.00
N LEU A 328 5.22 26.84 0.12
CA LEU A 328 6.17 26.46 -0.93
C LEU A 328 7.57 26.09 -0.39
N ARG A 329 7.88 26.32 0.89
CA ARG A 329 9.15 25.96 1.53
C ARG A 329 9.16 24.50 1.97
N THR A 330 8.00 23.86 2.12
CA THR A 330 7.90 22.44 2.48
C THR A 330 8.70 21.59 1.51
N THR A 331 9.51 20.69 2.02
CA THR A 331 10.36 19.80 1.23
C THR A 331 9.88 18.35 1.31
N ALA A 332 10.12 17.58 0.25
CA ALA A 332 9.95 16.13 0.27
C ALA A 332 10.86 15.51 1.34
N THR A 333 10.41 14.41 1.94
CA THR A 333 11.19 13.68 2.95
C THR A 333 11.06 12.18 2.76
N ALA A 334 12.21 11.47 2.72
CA ALA A 334 12.23 10.01 2.58
C ALA A 334 11.66 9.29 3.82
N LYS A 335 11.75 9.93 4.98
CA LYS A 335 11.17 9.46 6.25
C LYS A 335 10.12 10.45 6.70
N TYR A 336 8.91 9.98 6.91
CA TYR A 336 7.80 10.80 7.38
C TYR A 336 6.91 9.91 8.24
N ASP A 337 6.96 10.15 9.53
CA ASP A 337 6.18 9.36 10.50
C ASP A 337 4.68 9.65 10.35
N LEU A 338 3.87 8.73 10.84
CA LEU A 338 2.40 8.77 10.77
C LEU A 338 1.87 9.78 11.79
#